data_ddf86b7bbb3489cf19a5b1808754b410
#
_entry.id   ddf86b7bbb3489cf19a5b1808754b410
#
_cell.length_a   1.000
_cell.length_b   1.000
_cell.length_c   1.000
_cell.angle_alpha   90.00
_cell.angle_beta   90.00
_cell.angle_gamma   90.00
#
_symmetry.space_group_name_H-M   'P 1'
#
loop_
_entity.id
_entity.type
_entity.pdbx_description
1 polymer ?
#
loop_
_entity_poly.entity_id
_entity_poly.type
_entity_poly.pdbx_seq_one_letter_code
_entity_poly.pdbx_strand_id
1 'polypeptide(L)'
;MEKKRALLTVSFGTAAEEARREEIGGVEEALRRRVPELPFARAYTSPTIRRILAQRGTAVPSLEEALEEQLSAGVEQLYLLPTHLLPGYEYDAIAATVESFRPRFRDLRLAPPLMGDTDMVRALAGVLMERWRRLLGQAVVLVGHGTAHPGNLVYPALQGALSLAGRGDILVGTVEGWPGPEELLPVLERQGAERVILAPLLLTAGTHAREDIAGPGPESWKSRLEAAGLTVHPVLEGLGRLPQVQELYVRRLEQLLEE
;
A
#
# COMPACT_ATOMS: atom_id res chain seq x y z
N MET A 1 -14.80 22.65 26.96
CA MET A 1 -13.62 22.81 26.11
C MET A 1 -13.73 21.82 24.98
N GLU A 2 -13.59 22.28 23.75
CA GLU A 2 -13.61 21.40 22.57
C GLU A 2 -12.38 20.48 22.62
N LYS A 3 -12.58 19.18 22.41
CA LYS A 3 -11.49 18.20 22.48
C LYS A 3 -10.53 18.46 21.35
N LYS A 4 -9.24 18.60 21.64
CA LYS A 4 -8.24 18.78 20.60
C LYS A 4 -7.99 17.46 19.88
N ARG A 5 -8.44 17.37 18.65
CA ARG A 5 -8.34 16.19 17.79
C ARG A 5 -7.32 16.38 16.68
N ALA A 6 -6.70 15.31 16.19
CA ALA A 6 -5.82 15.34 15.04
C ALA A 6 -5.85 14.03 14.25
N LEU A 7 -5.41 14.09 13.00
CA LEU A 7 -5.19 12.94 12.12
C LEU A 7 -3.68 12.79 11.87
N LEU A 8 -3.14 11.59 12.09
CA LEU A 8 -1.76 11.21 11.80
C LEU A 8 -1.74 10.08 10.78
N THR A 9 -1.14 10.31 9.62
CA THR A 9 -0.86 9.22 8.66
C THR A 9 0.51 8.62 8.92
N VAL A 10 0.61 7.29 8.78
CA VAL A 10 1.86 6.55 8.94
C VAL A 10 2.14 5.77 7.68
N SER A 11 3.25 6.07 7.02
CA SER A 11 3.70 5.40 5.79
C SER A 11 5.08 4.79 5.99
N PHE A 12 5.42 3.77 5.20
CA PHE A 12 6.81 3.32 5.11
C PHE A 12 7.71 4.47 4.62
N GLY A 13 7.18 5.25 3.69
CA GLY A 13 7.88 6.36 3.05
C GLY A 13 8.53 5.96 1.73
N THR A 14 8.95 6.96 0.97
CA THR A 14 9.74 6.76 -0.26
C THR A 14 10.69 7.93 -0.47
N ALA A 15 11.90 7.64 -0.99
CA ALA A 15 12.88 8.64 -1.37
C ALA A 15 12.64 9.19 -2.80
N ALA A 16 11.78 8.54 -3.59
CA ALA A 16 11.36 9.01 -4.90
C ALA A 16 10.38 10.19 -4.75
N GLU A 17 10.78 11.36 -5.24
CA GLU A 17 10.05 12.61 -5.01
C GLU A 17 8.65 12.58 -5.65
N GLU A 18 8.54 12.10 -6.88
CA GLU A 18 7.25 11.99 -7.57
C GLU A 18 6.31 11.04 -6.83
N ALA A 19 6.76 9.84 -6.47
CA ALA A 19 5.96 8.87 -5.74
C ALA A 19 5.56 9.41 -4.35
N ARG A 20 6.45 10.13 -3.66
CA ARG A 20 6.12 10.78 -2.38
C ARG A 20 5.02 11.82 -2.55
N ARG A 21 5.09 12.66 -3.60
CA ARG A 21 4.12 13.72 -3.84
C ARG A 21 2.77 13.19 -4.32
N GLU A 22 2.78 12.25 -5.28
CA GLU A 22 1.57 11.86 -6.00
C GLU A 22 0.91 10.61 -5.43
N GLU A 23 1.68 9.71 -4.84
CA GLU A 23 1.17 8.43 -4.33
C GLU A 23 0.88 8.50 -2.82
N ILE A 24 1.88 8.82 -1.97
CA ILE A 24 1.61 9.07 -0.56
C ILE A 24 0.83 10.37 -0.39
N GLY A 25 1.30 11.46 -1.02
CA GLY A 25 0.66 12.77 -0.93
C GLY A 25 -0.76 12.80 -1.49
N GLY A 26 -1.05 12.00 -2.53
CA GLY A 26 -2.40 11.84 -3.07
C GLY A 26 -3.38 11.27 -2.04
N VAL A 27 -2.98 10.22 -1.32
CA VAL A 27 -3.77 9.64 -0.22
C VAL A 27 -3.95 10.67 0.91
N GLU A 28 -2.86 11.30 1.36
CA GLU A 28 -2.92 12.28 2.44
C GLU A 28 -3.81 13.48 2.10
N GLU A 29 -3.77 13.95 0.87
CA GLU A 29 -4.61 15.06 0.41
C GLU A 29 -6.09 14.65 0.33
N ALA A 30 -6.41 13.44 -0.08
CA ALA A 30 -7.78 12.92 -0.04
C ALA A 30 -8.32 12.87 1.40
N LEU A 31 -7.50 12.41 2.34
CA LEU A 31 -7.84 12.38 3.76
C LEU A 31 -8.05 13.80 4.34
N ARG A 32 -7.16 14.75 4.02
CA ARG A 32 -7.29 16.15 4.46
C ARG A 32 -8.57 16.81 3.94
N ARG A 33 -8.91 16.56 2.69
CA ARG A 33 -10.16 17.08 2.11
C ARG A 33 -11.40 16.53 2.78
N ARG A 34 -11.33 15.28 3.28
CA ARG A 34 -12.47 14.63 3.96
C ARG A 34 -12.71 15.19 5.36
N VAL A 35 -11.64 15.56 6.08
CA VAL A 35 -11.68 16.07 7.46
C VAL A 35 -10.85 17.35 7.60
N PRO A 36 -11.22 18.44 6.90
CA PRO A 36 -10.43 19.68 6.85
C PRO A 36 -10.32 20.36 8.23
N GLU A 37 -11.20 20.02 9.17
CA GLU A 37 -11.19 20.53 10.53
C GLU A 37 -10.17 19.85 11.44
N LEU A 38 -9.61 18.70 11.04
CA LEU A 38 -8.60 18.01 11.84
C LEU A 38 -7.19 18.47 11.44
N PRO A 39 -6.38 18.97 12.39
CA PRO A 39 -4.95 19.13 12.17
C PRO A 39 -4.34 17.83 11.67
N PHE A 40 -3.48 17.94 10.67
CA PHE A 40 -2.88 16.80 9.99
C PHE A 40 -1.39 16.71 10.31
N ALA A 41 -0.93 15.49 10.62
CA ALA A 41 0.46 15.14 10.76
C ALA A 41 0.80 13.89 9.93
N ARG A 42 2.09 13.67 9.68
CA ARG A 42 2.60 12.47 9.02
C ARG A 42 3.81 11.91 9.75
N ALA A 43 4.02 10.60 9.65
CA ALA A 43 5.21 9.92 10.09
C ALA A 43 5.66 8.87 9.06
N TYR A 44 6.97 8.59 9.02
CA TYR A 44 7.52 7.50 8.20
C TYR A 44 8.20 6.45 9.08
N THR A 45 7.91 5.16 8.82
CA THR A 45 8.48 4.06 9.59
C THR A 45 9.91 3.75 9.18
N SER A 46 10.28 3.90 7.90
CA SER A 46 11.62 3.55 7.40
C SER A 46 12.71 4.54 7.86
N PRO A 47 13.65 4.14 8.73
CA PRO A 47 14.76 5.00 9.16
C PRO A 47 15.67 5.42 7.98
N THR A 48 15.84 4.50 7.02
CA THR A 48 16.65 4.76 5.83
C THR A 48 16.05 5.86 4.97
N ILE A 49 14.74 5.79 4.71
CA ILE A 49 14.04 6.82 3.93
C ILE A 49 14.07 8.16 4.66
N ARG A 50 13.80 8.17 5.97
CA ARG A 50 13.87 9.41 6.77
C ARG A 50 15.24 10.05 6.71
N ARG A 51 16.32 9.25 6.83
CA ARG A 51 17.70 9.74 6.72
C ARG A 51 17.99 10.34 5.34
N ILE A 52 17.58 9.66 4.25
CA ILE A 52 17.77 10.16 2.88
C ILE A 52 17.03 11.49 2.69
N LEU A 53 15.81 11.58 3.17
CA LEU A 53 14.99 12.79 3.06
C LEU A 53 15.58 13.95 3.87
N ALA A 54 16.06 13.70 5.10
CA ALA A 54 16.72 14.70 5.92
C ALA A 54 17.98 15.26 5.25
N GLN A 55 18.80 14.41 4.60
CA GLN A 55 19.94 14.85 3.80
C GLN A 55 19.55 15.72 2.60
N ARG A 56 18.32 15.59 2.11
CA ARG A 56 17.74 16.40 1.02
C ARG A 56 16.96 17.63 1.53
N GLY A 57 17.06 17.94 2.81
CA GLY A 57 16.38 19.08 3.43
C GLY A 57 14.91 18.87 3.75
N THR A 58 14.41 17.64 3.70
CA THR A 58 13.01 17.29 4.04
C THR A 58 13.00 16.40 5.28
N ALA A 59 12.77 16.96 6.45
CA ALA A 59 12.61 16.17 7.67
C ALA A 59 11.20 15.58 7.75
N VAL A 60 11.11 14.27 8.01
CA VAL A 60 9.86 13.57 8.32
C VAL A 60 10.07 12.80 9.61
N PRO A 61 9.23 12.99 10.65
CA PRO A 61 9.40 12.32 11.93
C PRO A 61 9.17 10.80 11.84
N SER A 62 9.72 10.07 12.81
CA SER A 62 9.31 8.70 13.11
C SER A 62 7.89 8.68 13.69
N LEU A 63 7.32 7.48 13.86
CA LEU A 63 6.03 7.36 14.53
C LEU A 63 6.11 7.85 15.98
N GLU A 64 7.16 7.47 16.72
CA GLU A 64 7.36 7.89 18.10
C GLU A 64 7.54 9.40 18.23
N GLU A 65 8.37 10.00 17.35
CA GLU A 65 8.57 11.45 17.31
C GLU A 65 7.25 12.17 17.03
N ALA A 66 6.48 11.71 16.06
CA ALA A 66 5.19 12.30 15.73
C ALA A 66 4.16 12.17 16.87
N LEU A 67 4.14 11.05 17.59
CA LEU A 67 3.26 10.86 18.75
C LEU A 67 3.65 11.81 19.91
N GLU A 68 4.93 11.99 20.19
CA GLU A 68 5.41 12.96 21.17
C GLU A 68 5.07 14.40 20.77
N GLU A 69 5.18 14.75 19.50
CA GLU A 69 4.78 16.06 18.98
C GLU A 69 3.28 16.30 19.19
N GLN A 70 2.41 15.30 18.94
CA GLN A 70 0.97 15.43 19.16
C GLN A 70 0.63 15.62 20.65
N LEU A 71 1.29 14.87 21.53
CA LEU A 71 1.14 15.04 22.98
C LEU A 71 1.57 16.44 23.44
N SER A 72 2.74 16.89 22.98
CA SER A 72 3.27 18.22 23.29
C SER A 72 2.37 19.35 22.77
N ALA A 73 1.67 19.10 21.66
CA ALA A 73 0.66 20.00 21.13
C ALA A 73 -0.67 19.96 21.89
N GLY A 74 -0.81 19.07 22.89
CA GLY A 74 -2.00 18.92 23.72
C GLY A 74 -3.16 18.21 23.00
N VAL A 75 -2.87 17.35 22.01
CA VAL A 75 -3.89 16.52 21.34
C VAL A 75 -4.40 15.48 22.33
N GLU A 76 -5.72 15.39 22.49
CA GLU A 76 -6.38 14.45 23.39
C GLU A 76 -6.91 13.22 22.65
N GLN A 77 -7.40 13.42 21.43
CA GLN A 77 -7.89 12.37 20.52
C GLN A 77 -7.04 12.32 19.25
N LEU A 78 -6.40 11.19 18.98
CA LEU A 78 -5.57 11.02 17.79
C LEU A 78 -6.09 9.84 16.97
N TYR A 79 -6.40 10.12 15.70
CA TYR A 79 -6.76 9.14 14.70
C TYR A 79 -5.52 8.80 13.87
N LEU A 80 -5.10 7.55 13.90
CA LEU A 80 -3.86 7.09 13.26
C LEU A 80 -4.22 6.17 12.09
N LEU A 81 -3.84 6.59 10.88
CA LEU A 81 -4.16 5.88 9.66
C LEU A 81 -2.88 5.44 8.95
N PRO A 82 -2.54 4.13 9.00
CA PRO A 82 -1.43 3.58 8.26
C PRO A 82 -1.78 3.47 6.77
N THR A 83 -0.83 3.84 5.92
CA THR A 83 -0.99 3.68 4.46
C THR A 83 -0.52 2.29 3.96
N HIS A 84 -0.21 1.40 4.88
CA HIS A 84 0.20 0.03 4.59
C HIS A 84 -0.95 -0.77 3.96
N LEU A 85 -0.61 -1.64 3.00
CA LEU A 85 -1.61 -2.43 2.29
C LEU A 85 -2.04 -3.67 3.08
N LEU A 86 -1.13 -4.29 3.83
CA LEU A 86 -1.36 -5.59 4.47
C LEU A 86 -1.00 -5.57 5.96
N PRO A 87 -1.61 -6.47 6.77
CA PRO A 87 -1.24 -6.69 8.16
C PRO A 87 0.05 -7.53 8.22
N GLY A 88 1.21 -6.87 8.08
CA GLY A 88 2.53 -7.48 8.11
C GLY A 88 3.38 -6.96 9.27
N TYR A 89 4.66 -7.34 9.32
CA TYR A 89 5.60 -6.95 10.37
C TYR A 89 5.68 -5.43 10.59
N GLU A 90 5.60 -4.64 9.51
CA GLU A 90 5.59 -3.16 9.61
C GLU A 90 4.33 -2.66 10.34
N TYR A 91 3.16 -3.22 10.02
CA TYR A 91 1.92 -2.86 10.70
C TYR A 91 1.94 -3.31 12.18
N ASP A 92 2.45 -4.48 12.46
CA ASP A 92 2.58 -4.97 13.84
C ASP A 92 3.50 -4.07 14.68
N ALA A 93 4.59 -3.59 14.10
CA ALA A 93 5.47 -2.62 14.75
C ALA A 93 4.75 -1.28 15.03
N ILE A 94 3.95 -0.79 14.07
CA ILE A 94 3.10 0.39 14.28
C ILE A 94 2.12 0.14 15.41
N ALA A 95 1.41 -0.99 15.41
CA ALA A 95 0.42 -1.33 16.43
C ALA A 95 1.04 -1.44 17.83
N ALA A 96 2.23 -2.06 17.94
CA ALA A 96 2.96 -2.15 19.19
C ALA A 96 3.38 -0.76 19.72
N THR A 97 3.88 0.11 18.85
CA THR A 97 4.21 1.51 19.22
C THR A 97 2.97 2.26 19.70
N VAL A 98 1.87 2.20 18.95
CA VAL A 98 0.61 2.84 19.30
C VAL A 98 0.10 2.36 20.65
N GLU A 99 0.18 1.04 20.92
CA GLU A 99 -0.28 0.46 22.18
C GLU A 99 0.54 0.97 23.37
N SER A 100 1.85 1.18 23.19
CA SER A 100 2.71 1.76 24.23
C SER A 100 2.38 3.25 24.57
N PHE A 101 1.83 3.97 23.60
CA PHE A 101 1.42 5.37 23.75
C PHE A 101 -0.03 5.53 24.21
N ARG A 102 -0.88 4.49 24.05
CA ARG A 102 -2.33 4.54 24.35
C ARG A 102 -2.66 5.14 25.73
N PRO A 103 -1.96 4.81 26.83
CA PRO A 103 -2.27 5.39 28.14
C PRO A 103 -2.02 6.90 28.26
N ARG A 104 -1.28 7.49 27.33
CA ARG A 104 -0.89 8.91 27.33
C ARG A 104 -1.87 9.81 26.59
N PHE A 105 -2.78 9.23 25.78
CA PHE A 105 -3.86 9.92 25.11
C PHE A 105 -5.19 9.60 25.80
N ARG A 106 -6.16 10.50 25.69
CA ARG A 106 -7.54 10.23 26.13
C ARG A 106 -8.20 9.21 25.21
N ASP A 107 -7.92 9.30 23.90
CA ASP A 107 -8.40 8.39 22.88
C ASP A 107 -7.36 8.31 21.76
N LEU A 108 -6.79 7.13 21.55
CA LEU A 108 -5.82 6.84 20.48
C LEU A 108 -6.34 5.66 19.67
N ARG A 109 -6.75 5.93 18.44
CA ARG A 109 -7.30 4.93 17.53
C ARG A 109 -6.37 4.65 16.38
N LEU A 110 -6.22 3.38 16.04
CA LEU A 110 -5.40 2.91 14.94
C LEU A 110 -6.30 2.20 13.93
N ALA A 111 -6.37 2.70 12.70
CA ALA A 111 -7.02 2.01 11.60
C ALA A 111 -6.27 0.73 11.21
N PRO A 112 -6.98 -0.34 10.79
CA PRO A 112 -6.32 -1.46 10.16
C PRO A 112 -5.69 -1.06 8.81
N PRO A 113 -4.75 -1.85 8.26
CA PRO A 113 -4.19 -1.61 6.93
C PRO A 113 -5.26 -1.74 5.85
N LEU A 114 -4.96 -1.30 4.62
CA LEU A 114 -5.96 -1.28 3.55
C LEU A 114 -6.63 -2.64 3.33
N MET A 115 -5.87 -3.71 3.21
CA MET A 115 -6.37 -5.09 3.08
C MET A 115 -6.48 -5.80 4.44
N GLY A 116 -6.86 -5.09 5.50
CA GLY A 116 -7.00 -5.64 6.85
C GLY A 116 -8.27 -6.46 7.09
N ASP A 117 -9.22 -6.42 6.16
CA ASP A 117 -10.46 -7.20 6.20
C ASP A 117 -10.96 -7.55 4.80
N THR A 118 -11.95 -8.44 4.76
CA THR A 118 -12.50 -9.00 3.52
C THR A 118 -13.22 -7.96 2.65
N ASP A 119 -13.89 -6.99 3.26
CA ASP A 119 -14.66 -5.99 2.52
C ASP A 119 -13.74 -5.05 1.75
N MET A 120 -12.63 -4.67 2.36
CA MET A 120 -11.63 -3.83 1.71
C MET A 120 -10.81 -4.60 0.65
N VAL A 121 -10.53 -5.89 0.87
CA VAL A 121 -9.94 -6.76 -0.18
C VAL A 121 -10.85 -6.81 -1.41
N ARG A 122 -12.17 -7.00 -1.21
CA ARG A 122 -13.16 -7.01 -2.30
C ARG A 122 -13.30 -5.65 -2.98
N ALA A 123 -13.27 -4.56 -2.19
CA ALA A 123 -13.33 -3.21 -2.72
C ALA A 123 -12.10 -2.89 -3.60
N LEU A 124 -10.90 -3.27 -3.14
CA LEU A 124 -9.68 -3.15 -3.94
C LEU A 124 -9.74 -3.99 -5.22
N ALA A 125 -10.24 -5.23 -5.15
CA ALA A 125 -10.47 -6.05 -6.34
C ALA A 125 -11.37 -5.33 -7.36
N GLY A 126 -12.44 -4.67 -6.92
CA GLY A 126 -13.31 -3.84 -7.77
C GLY A 126 -12.54 -2.73 -8.48
N VAL A 127 -11.73 -1.97 -7.76
CA VAL A 127 -10.89 -0.90 -8.32
C VAL A 127 -9.92 -1.46 -9.38
N LEU A 128 -9.28 -2.58 -9.10
CA LEU A 128 -8.33 -3.20 -10.03
C LEU A 128 -9.01 -3.72 -11.30
N MET A 129 -10.22 -4.26 -11.18
CA MET A 129 -11.02 -4.69 -12.34
C MET A 129 -11.44 -3.53 -13.24
N GLU A 130 -11.77 -2.37 -12.68
CA GLU A 130 -12.10 -1.16 -13.44
C GLU A 130 -10.87 -0.59 -14.15
N ARG A 131 -9.72 -0.58 -13.49
CA ARG A 131 -8.47 -0.08 -14.05
C ARG A 131 -7.99 -0.92 -15.24
N TRP A 132 -8.04 -2.23 -15.11
CA TRP A 132 -7.48 -3.15 -16.09
C TRP A 132 -8.59 -3.82 -16.92
N ARG A 133 -8.82 -3.30 -18.13
CA ARG A 133 -9.80 -3.89 -19.05
C ARG A 133 -9.30 -5.25 -19.55
N ARG A 134 -10.22 -6.20 -19.67
CA ARG A 134 -9.92 -7.50 -20.24
C ARG A 134 -9.66 -7.39 -21.74
N LEU A 135 -8.53 -7.90 -22.21
CA LEU A 135 -8.17 -8.00 -23.63
C LEU A 135 -7.75 -9.45 -23.95
N LEU A 136 -8.14 -9.91 -25.14
CA LEU A 136 -7.80 -11.27 -25.58
C LEU A 136 -6.28 -11.43 -25.74
N GLY A 137 -5.73 -12.56 -25.28
CA GLY A 137 -4.29 -12.86 -25.30
C GLY A 137 -3.45 -11.98 -24.39
N GLN A 138 -4.09 -11.23 -23.48
CA GLN A 138 -3.40 -10.38 -22.51
C GLN A 138 -3.81 -10.73 -21.08
N ALA A 139 -2.82 -10.84 -20.21
CA ALA A 139 -3.00 -10.91 -18.76
C ALA A 139 -2.45 -9.67 -18.07
N VAL A 140 -2.87 -9.46 -16.84
CA VAL A 140 -2.30 -8.45 -15.93
C VAL A 140 -1.65 -9.20 -14.77
N VAL A 141 -0.40 -8.90 -14.48
CA VAL A 141 0.31 -9.42 -13.31
C VAL A 141 0.58 -8.27 -12.36
N LEU A 142 -0.05 -8.33 -11.19
CA LEU A 142 0.07 -7.35 -10.11
C LEU A 142 1.05 -7.92 -9.08
N VAL A 143 2.14 -7.21 -8.81
CA VAL A 143 3.21 -7.71 -7.94
C VAL A 143 3.29 -6.89 -6.67
N GLY A 144 2.98 -7.53 -5.53
CA GLY A 144 3.19 -6.98 -4.20
C GLY A 144 4.59 -7.26 -3.68
N HIS A 145 4.93 -6.66 -2.53
CA HIS A 145 6.22 -6.93 -1.89
C HIS A 145 6.32 -8.39 -1.43
N GLY A 146 5.25 -8.90 -0.85
CA GLY A 146 5.28 -10.20 -0.17
C GLY A 146 5.89 -10.11 1.23
N THR A 147 5.75 -11.16 2.00
CA THR A 147 6.28 -11.24 3.35
C THR A 147 6.23 -12.68 3.87
N ALA A 148 7.13 -13.04 4.78
CA ALA A 148 7.03 -14.28 5.56
C ALA A 148 5.96 -14.22 6.67
N HIS A 149 5.38 -13.04 6.93
CA HIS A 149 4.30 -12.88 7.90
C HIS A 149 3.00 -13.53 7.42
N PRO A 150 2.15 -14.10 8.33
CA PRO A 150 0.83 -14.65 7.94
C PRO A 150 -0.06 -13.66 7.16
N GLY A 151 0.13 -12.36 7.32
CA GLY A 151 -0.52 -11.32 6.52
C GLY A 151 -0.28 -11.44 5.01
N ASN A 152 0.69 -12.26 4.56
CA ASN A 152 0.87 -12.58 3.14
C ASN A 152 -0.37 -13.22 2.51
N LEU A 153 -1.25 -13.84 3.31
CA LEU A 153 -2.51 -14.44 2.85
C LEU A 153 -3.48 -13.45 2.20
N VAL A 154 -3.27 -12.15 2.35
CA VAL A 154 -4.08 -11.14 1.64
C VAL A 154 -3.91 -11.21 0.11
N TYR A 155 -2.74 -11.63 -0.40
CA TYR A 155 -2.51 -11.76 -1.84
C TYR A 155 -3.35 -12.89 -2.46
N PRO A 156 -3.33 -14.14 -1.97
CA PRO A 156 -4.25 -15.17 -2.46
C PRO A 156 -5.72 -14.85 -2.16
N ALA A 157 -6.06 -14.11 -1.10
CA ALA A 157 -7.42 -13.64 -0.87
C ALA A 157 -7.87 -12.65 -1.96
N LEU A 158 -7.01 -11.69 -2.33
CA LEU A 158 -7.28 -10.77 -3.43
C LEU A 158 -7.38 -11.52 -4.77
N GLN A 159 -6.49 -12.48 -5.04
CA GLN A 159 -6.58 -13.36 -6.21
C GLN A 159 -7.92 -14.10 -6.24
N GLY A 160 -8.36 -14.64 -5.11
CA GLY A 160 -9.65 -15.30 -4.97
C GLY A 160 -10.83 -14.39 -5.32
N ALA A 161 -10.82 -13.15 -4.80
CA ALA A 161 -11.86 -12.16 -5.09
C ALA A 161 -11.91 -11.81 -6.60
N LEU A 162 -10.77 -11.60 -7.24
CA LEU A 162 -10.67 -11.35 -8.68
C LEU A 162 -11.18 -12.55 -9.50
N SER A 163 -10.77 -13.76 -9.13
CA SER A 163 -11.16 -15.00 -9.83
C SER A 163 -12.66 -15.27 -9.71
N LEU A 164 -13.25 -15.09 -8.53
CA LEU A 164 -14.69 -15.23 -8.29
C LEU A 164 -15.52 -14.20 -9.07
N ALA A 165 -14.96 -13.02 -9.33
CA ALA A 165 -15.56 -12.00 -10.17
C ALA A 165 -15.34 -12.23 -11.68
N GLY A 166 -14.81 -13.39 -12.09
CA GLY A 166 -14.55 -13.74 -13.50
C GLY A 166 -13.31 -13.05 -14.10
N ARG A 167 -12.44 -12.44 -13.28
CA ARG A 167 -11.22 -11.74 -13.70
C ARG A 167 -9.96 -12.56 -13.40
N GLY A 168 -9.99 -13.84 -13.82
CA GLY A 168 -8.82 -14.71 -13.75
C GLY A 168 -7.65 -14.27 -14.65
N ASP A 169 -7.87 -13.30 -15.55
CA ASP A 169 -6.86 -12.62 -16.35
C ASP A 169 -6.01 -11.62 -15.55
N ILE A 170 -6.42 -11.27 -14.32
CA ILE A 170 -5.63 -10.48 -13.38
C ILE A 170 -5.03 -11.44 -12.35
N LEU A 171 -3.72 -11.56 -12.36
CA LEU A 171 -2.96 -12.43 -11.47
C LEU A 171 -2.22 -11.61 -10.42
N VAL A 172 -2.13 -12.14 -9.21
CA VAL A 172 -1.45 -11.50 -8.08
C VAL A 172 -0.23 -12.31 -7.69
N GLY A 173 0.93 -11.68 -7.75
CA GLY A 173 2.20 -12.25 -7.34
C GLY A 173 2.93 -11.39 -6.31
N THR A 174 4.08 -11.85 -5.83
CA THR A 174 4.90 -11.18 -4.82
C THR A 174 6.38 -11.28 -5.15
N VAL A 175 7.18 -10.31 -4.67
CA VAL A 175 8.65 -10.34 -4.78
C VAL A 175 9.25 -11.32 -3.77
N GLU A 176 8.89 -11.19 -2.50
CA GLU A 176 9.51 -11.93 -1.38
C GLU A 176 8.55 -12.94 -0.70
N GLY A 177 7.46 -13.28 -1.34
CA GLY A 177 6.45 -14.14 -0.72
C GLY A 177 5.92 -15.19 -1.69
N TRP A 178 4.73 -15.66 -1.38
CA TRP A 178 3.95 -16.54 -2.22
C TRP A 178 2.62 -15.85 -2.59
N PRO A 179 2.13 -15.98 -3.86
CA PRO A 179 2.76 -16.71 -4.99
C PRO A 179 3.88 -15.91 -5.67
N GLY A 180 4.86 -16.63 -6.20
CA GLY A 180 5.95 -16.13 -7.01
C GLY A 180 5.74 -16.36 -8.52
N PRO A 181 6.76 -16.08 -9.34
CA PRO A 181 6.70 -16.33 -10.78
C PRO A 181 6.46 -17.80 -11.12
N GLU A 182 6.97 -18.73 -10.31
CA GLU A 182 6.85 -20.17 -10.52
C GLU A 182 5.40 -20.64 -10.52
N GLU A 183 4.55 -20.04 -9.66
CA GLU A 183 3.12 -20.38 -9.61
C GLU A 183 2.35 -19.70 -10.73
N LEU A 184 2.76 -18.49 -11.15
CA LEU A 184 2.01 -17.71 -12.12
C LEU A 184 2.31 -18.11 -13.58
N LEU A 185 3.55 -18.47 -13.90
CA LEU A 185 3.94 -18.87 -15.26
C LEU A 185 3.07 -20.02 -15.83
N PRO A 186 2.82 -21.13 -15.10
CA PRO A 186 1.92 -22.18 -15.61
C PRO A 186 0.47 -21.72 -15.78
N VAL A 187 0.02 -20.70 -15.02
CA VAL A 187 -1.33 -20.14 -15.16
C VAL A 187 -1.41 -19.32 -16.44
N LEU A 188 -0.42 -18.45 -16.71
CA LEU A 188 -0.34 -17.65 -17.93
C LEU A 188 -0.29 -18.51 -19.18
N GLU A 189 0.49 -19.59 -19.17
CA GLU A 189 0.58 -20.57 -20.24
C GLU A 189 -0.78 -21.23 -20.53
N ARG A 190 -1.45 -21.75 -19.51
CA ARG A 190 -2.80 -22.35 -19.65
C ARG A 190 -3.84 -21.38 -20.16
N GLN A 191 -3.69 -20.09 -19.90
CA GLN A 191 -4.57 -19.03 -20.39
C GLN A 191 -4.25 -18.61 -21.83
N GLY A 192 -3.15 -19.11 -22.42
CA GLY A 192 -2.68 -18.70 -23.73
C GLY A 192 -2.30 -17.20 -23.75
N ALA A 193 -1.77 -16.68 -22.66
CA ALA A 193 -1.31 -15.30 -22.59
C ALA A 193 -0.08 -15.11 -23.48
N GLU A 194 -0.10 -14.10 -24.32
CA GLU A 194 1.04 -13.69 -25.16
C GLU A 194 1.67 -12.39 -24.63
N ARG A 195 0.85 -11.57 -23.99
CA ARG A 195 1.21 -10.25 -23.48
C ARG A 195 0.82 -10.11 -22.02
N VAL A 196 1.69 -9.48 -21.26
CA VAL A 196 1.49 -9.20 -19.85
C VAL A 196 1.64 -7.72 -19.57
N ILE A 197 0.63 -7.10 -18.97
CA ILE A 197 0.82 -5.85 -18.24
C ILE A 197 1.36 -6.22 -16.88
N LEU A 198 2.54 -5.69 -16.54
CA LEU A 198 3.21 -5.92 -15.27
C LEU A 198 3.15 -4.65 -14.43
N ALA A 199 2.45 -4.68 -13.29
CA ALA A 199 2.25 -3.49 -12.46
C ALA A 199 2.48 -3.78 -10.98
N PRO A 200 2.95 -2.79 -10.19
CA PRO A 200 3.10 -2.95 -8.75
C PRO A 200 1.74 -2.99 -8.04
N LEU A 201 1.59 -3.94 -7.13
CA LEU A 201 0.56 -3.96 -6.09
C LEU A 201 1.16 -3.37 -4.81
N LEU A 202 1.65 -2.15 -4.92
CA LEU A 202 2.33 -1.37 -3.90
C LEU A 202 1.68 0.01 -3.80
N LEU A 203 1.68 0.60 -2.60
CA LEU A 203 1.22 1.98 -2.46
C LEU A 203 2.05 2.93 -3.32
N THR A 204 3.38 2.73 -3.34
CA THR A 204 4.35 3.57 -4.06
C THR A 204 5.18 2.75 -5.05
N ALA A 205 5.37 3.28 -6.26
CA ALA A 205 6.30 2.73 -7.27
C ALA A 205 7.75 3.21 -7.01
N GLY A 206 8.30 2.81 -5.86
CA GLY A 206 9.67 3.11 -5.45
C GLY A 206 10.72 2.17 -6.04
N THR A 207 11.82 1.95 -5.29
CA THR A 207 12.97 1.13 -5.71
C THR A 207 12.57 -0.30 -6.07
N HIS A 208 11.74 -0.98 -5.25
CA HIS A 208 11.26 -2.34 -5.52
C HIS A 208 10.50 -2.46 -6.84
N ALA A 209 9.63 -1.48 -7.17
CA ALA A 209 8.94 -1.50 -8.45
C ALA A 209 9.90 -1.36 -9.64
N ARG A 210 10.99 -0.65 -9.49
CA ARG A 210 11.97 -0.41 -10.56
C ARG A 210 12.95 -1.56 -10.72
N GLU A 211 13.42 -2.11 -9.63
CA GLU A 211 14.50 -3.13 -9.62
C GLU A 211 13.92 -4.54 -9.63
N ASP A 212 13.02 -4.87 -8.70
CA ASP A 212 12.55 -6.24 -8.49
C ASP A 212 11.41 -6.61 -9.44
N ILE A 213 10.60 -5.63 -9.83
CA ILE A 213 9.47 -5.87 -10.75
C ILE A 213 9.88 -5.68 -12.20
N ALA A 214 10.45 -4.54 -12.58
CA ALA A 214 10.69 -4.17 -13.97
C ALA A 214 12.17 -3.95 -14.33
N GLY A 215 13.10 -4.23 -13.41
CA GLY A 215 14.52 -4.08 -13.64
C GLY A 215 15.08 -5.08 -14.65
N PRO A 216 16.31 -4.85 -15.13
CA PRO A 216 16.99 -5.71 -16.11
C PRO A 216 17.61 -6.96 -15.49
N GLY A 217 17.62 -7.10 -14.17
CA GLY A 217 18.19 -8.24 -13.46
C GLY A 217 17.44 -9.54 -13.79
N PRO A 218 18.15 -10.69 -13.85
CA PRO A 218 17.54 -11.97 -14.25
C PRO A 218 16.43 -12.44 -13.32
N GLU A 219 16.46 -12.00 -12.05
CA GLU A 219 15.47 -12.37 -11.03
C GLU A 219 14.26 -11.43 -11.01
N SER A 220 14.28 -10.33 -11.80
CA SER A 220 13.12 -9.44 -11.87
C SER A 220 11.92 -10.15 -12.49
N TRP A 221 10.72 -9.79 -12.06
CA TRP A 221 9.49 -10.31 -12.63
C TRP A 221 9.45 -10.15 -14.15
N LYS A 222 9.82 -8.96 -14.65
CA LYS A 222 9.90 -8.68 -16.10
C LYS A 222 10.80 -9.69 -16.82
N SER A 223 12.05 -9.85 -16.37
CA SER A 223 13.00 -10.74 -17.02
C SER A 223 12.56 -12.20 -17.01
N ARG A 224 11.94 -12.65 -15.92
CA ARG A 224 11.43 -14.02 -15.79
C ARG A 224 10.24 -14.29 -16.71
N LEU A 225 9.33 -13.32 -16.84
CA LEU A 225 8.19 -13.42 -17.78
C LEU A 225 8.67 -13.38 -19.24
N GLU A 226 9.64 -12.51 -19.58
CA GLU A 226 10.23 -12.43 -20.91
C GLU A 226 11.00 -13.71 -21.27
N ALA A 227 11.74 -14.30 -20.33
CA ALA A 227 12.43 -15.58 -20.52
C ALA A 227 11.45 -16.75 -20.80
N ALA A 228 10.21 -16.65 -20.32
CA ALA A 228 9.14 -17.59 -20.64
C ALA A 228 8.42 -17.30 -21.99
N GLY A 229 8.92 -16.34 -22.78
CA GLY A 229 8.41 -16.00 -24.11
C GLY A 229 7.25 -15.00 -24.13
N LEU A 230 6.95 -14.34 -23.02
CA LEU A 230 5.89 -13.35 -22.91
C LEU A 230 6.38 -11.95 -23.33
N THR A 231 5.53 -11.17 -23.97
CA THR A 231 5.78 -9.75 -24.19
C THR A 231 5.31 -8.97 -22.98
N VAL A 232 6.23 -8.29 -22.26
CA VAL A 232 5.93 -7.61 -21.00
C VAL A 232 5.89 -6.10 -21.17
N HIS A 233 4.81 -5.48 -20.68
CA HIS A 233 4.61 -4.03 -20.64
C HIS A 233 4.54 -3.56 -19.18
N PRO A 234 5.65 -3.03 -18.61
CA PRO A 234 5.64 -2.50 -17.26
C PRO A 234 4.84 -1.19 -17.15
N VAL A 235 3.98 -1.09 -16.13
CA VAL A 235 3.27 0.13 -15.73
C VAL A 235 3.65 0.43 -14.29
N LEU A 236 4.66 1.27 -14.11
CA LEU A 236 5.28 1.55 -12.81
C LEU A 236 4.60 2.73 -12.10
N GLU A 237 3.33 2.56 -11.77
CA GLU A 237 2.54 3.51 -10.97
C GLU A 237 2.09 2.84 -9.67
N GLY A 238 2.34 3.50 -8.54
CA GLY A 238 1.84 3.05 -7.24
C GLY A 238 0.33 3.23 -7.11
N LEU A 239 -0.30 2.36 -6.32
CA LEU A 239 -1.75 2.39 -6.09
C LEU A 239 -2.22 3.72 -5.49
N GLY A 240 -1.38 4.41 -4.71
CA GLY A 240 -1.71 5.69 -4.09
C GLY A 240 -1.99 6.83 -5.08
N ARG A 241 -1.58 6.68 -6.36
CA ARG A 241 -1.93 7.63 -7.43
C ARG A 241 -3.39 7.52 -7.88
N LEU A 242 -4.03 6.36 -7.65
CA LEU A 242 -5.39 6.08 -8.12
C LEU A 242 -6.43 6.76 -7.21
N PRO A 243 -7.28 7.66 -7.73
CA PRO A 243 -8.32 8.30 -6.93
C PRO A 243 -9.25 7.30 -6.23
N GLN A 244 -9.56 6.16 -6.88
CA GLN A 244 -10.39 5.12 -6.32
C GLN A 244 -9.71 4.42 -5.12
N VAL A 245 -8.37 4.26 -5.13
CA VAL A 245 -7.62 3.74 -3.97
C VAL A 245 -7.55 4.78 -2.86
N GLN A 246 -7.36 6.06 -3.19
CA GLN A 246 -7.42 7.16 -2.22
C GLN A 246 -8.78 7.16 -1.49
N GLU A 247 -9.88 6.92 -2.21
CA GLU A 247 -11.22 6.80 -1.63
C GLU A 247 -11.36 5.59 -0.69
N LEU A 248 -10.65 4.48 -0.94
CA LEU A 248 -10.62 3.37 0.02
C LEU A 248 -9.95 3.77 1.35
N TYR A 249 -8.92 4.60 1.32
CA TYR A 249 -8.33 5.15 2.55
C TYR A 249 -9.27 6.14 3.24
N VAL A 250 -10.02 6.92 2.49
CA VAL A 250 -11.07 7.79 3.06
C VAL A 250 -12.12 6.96 3.79
N ARG A 251 -12.59 5.86 3.20
CA ARG A 251 -13.51 4.91 3.87
C ARG A 251 -12.90 4.32 5.15
N ARG A 252 -11.60 4.01 5.17
CA ARG A 252 -10.90 3.58 6.39
C ARG A 252 -10.93 4.65 7.48
N LEU A 253 -10.70 5.90 7.10
CA LEU A 253 -10.81 7.01 8.04
C LEU A 253 -12.23 7.16 8.59
N GLU A 254 -13.26 7.08 7.74
CA GLU A 254 -14.65 7.17 8.16
C GLU A 254 -15.02 6.08 9.18
N GLN A 255 -14.62 4.83 8.91
CA GLN A 255 -14.81 3.73 9.87
C GLN A 255 -14.12 4.03 11.21
N LEU A 256 -12.87 4.54 11.18
CA LEU A 256 -12.13 4.88 12.39
C LEU A 256 -12.77 6.01 13.19
N LEU A 257 -13.46 6.95 12.54
CA LEU A 257 -14.14 8.06 13.20
C LEU A 257 -15.46 7.65 13.84
N GLU A 258 -16.11 6.59 13.34
CA GLU A 258 -17.40 6.06 13.85
C GLU A 258 -17.23 5.17 15.08
N GLU A 259 -16.04 4.55 15.28
CA GLU A 259 -15.72 3.75 16.48
C GLU A 259 -15.71 4.62 17.77
#